data_277aa8134110f24f88c46f7d8b6b4019
#
_entry.id   277aa8134110f24f88c46f7d8b6b4019
#
_cell.length_a   1.000
_cell.length_b   1.000
_cell.length_c   1.000
_cell.angle_alpha   90.00
_cell.angle_beta   90.00
_cell.angle_gamma   90.00
#
_symmetry.space_group_name_H-M   'P 1'
#
loop_
_entity.id
_entity.type
_entity.pdbx_description
1 polymer ?
#
loop_
_entity_poly.entity_id
_entity_poly.type
_entity_poly.pdbx_seq_one_letter_code
_entity_poly.pdbx_strand_id
1 'polypeptide(L)'
;QANVSCGSWQLLAPQDPDGPERAVLYCSRSGRSPVCIAVALEALQAAQHDLLVQLGYAAVLAVDSLRLQLEEHRLALTLQRSFLPERLPELPGLQIAVRYVPAARNAEIGGDFYEVVELDGGRLLVAVGDVAGHSIHAATVMVELRHALRAFAVEGHAPAETLDQLQRVMQHFHPTEFATLCLVELDLGRNVTRIANAGHLPPLLVEPTSAAYLPVHGPMLGLRRQRPPETVVTLPSSWAIVLVTDGLVEDRVTDLDSGMEQLRAAVSFQMGPEQLCDALIHRFGQDKPDDVALLLLRRP
;
A
#
# COMPACT_ATOMS: atom_id res chain seq x y z
N GLN A 1 -30.16 16.33 -10.63
CA GLN A 1 -30.73 15.21 -11.44
C GLN A 1 -30.02 15.26 -12.77
N ALA A 2 -29.07 14.35 -12.99
CA ALA A 2 -28.32 14.29 -14.23
C ALA A 2 -29.19 13.61 -15.29
N ASN A 3 -29.50 14.34 -16.35
CA ASN A 3 -30.33 13.86 -17.46
C ASN A 3 -29.58 12.73 -18.21
N VAL A 4 -30.03 11.50 -18.04
CA VAL A 4 -29.71 10.40 -18.94
C VAL A 4 -30.67 10.48 -20.10
N SER A 5 -30.19 10.44 -21.34
CA SER A 5 -30.99 10.36 -22.53
C SER A 5 -30.66 9.06 -23.28
N CYS A 6 -31.66 8.28 -23.62
CA CYS A 6 -31.53 7.23 -24.60
C CYS A 6 -31.97 7.79 -25.94
N GLY A 7 -31.06 7.80 -26.90
CA GLY A 7 -31.30 8.33 -28.25
C GLY A 7 -32.03 7.35 -29.15
N SER A 8 -32.15 7.73 -30.43
CA SER A 8 -32.75 6.89 -31.46
C SER A 8 -31.98 5.60 -31.72
N TRP A 9 -32.70 4.55 -32.05
CA TRP A 9 -32.14 3.31 -32.57
C TRP A 9 -31.42 3.56 -33.90
N GLN A 10 -30.24 2.98 -34.06
CA GLN A 10 -29.51 2.94 -35.32
C GLN A 10 -29.39 1.48 -35.78
N LEU A 11 -29.69 1.23 -37.05
CA LEU A 11 -29.45 -0.06 -37.69
C LEU A 11 -27.95 -0.15 -38.04
N LEU A 12 -27.30 -1.20 -37.57
CA LEU A 12 -25.95 -1.55 -38.00
C LEU A 12 -26.03 -2.67 -39.04
N ALA A 13 -25.34 -2.46 -40.15
CA ALA A 13 -25.13 -3.53 -41.13
C ALA A 13 -24.42 -4.72 -40.47
N PRO A 14 -24.77 -5.97 -40.83
CA PRO A 14 -24.08 -7.13 -40.31
C PRO A 14 -22.58 -7.05 -40.62
N GLN A 15 -21.73 -7.38 -39.64
CA GLN A 15 -20.29 -7.47 -39.84
C GLN A 15 -19.90 -8.71 -40.67
N ASP A 16 -20.80 -9.68 -40.77
CA ASP A 16 -20.69 -10.89 -41.55
C ASP A 16 -21.88 -10.91 -42.52
N PRO A 17 -21.72 -11.19 -43.84
CA PRO A 17 -22.80 -11.18 -44.80
C PRO A 17 -24.02 -12.04 -44.42
N ASP A 18 -23.79 -13.12 -43.66
CA ASP A 18 -24.82 -14.03 -43.18
C ASP A 18 -25.19 -13.78 -41.68
N GLY A 19 -24.69 -12.71 -41.08
CA GLY A 19 -24.95 -12.37 -39.69
C GLY A 19 -26.29 -11.66 -39.49
N PRO A 20 -26.91 -11.71 -38.28
CA PRO A 20 -28.16 -11.03 -38.04
C PRO A 20 -28.01 -9.51 -38.10
N GLU A 21 -28.96 -8.82 -38.71
CA GLU A 21 -29.08 -7.37 -38.59
C GLU A 21 -29.26 -6.98 -37.11
N ARG A 22 -28.59 -5.93 -36.70
CA ARG A 22 -28.60 -5.45 -35.29
C ARG A 22 -29.15 -4.04 -35.23
N ALA A 23 -30.03 -3.81 -34.28
CA ALA A 23 -30.42 -2.47 -33.84
C ALA A 23 -29.58 -2.07 -32.64
N VAL A 24 -29.05 -0.85 -32.63
CA VAL A 24 -28.22 -0.32 -31.53
C VAL A 24 -28.92 0.87 -30.91
N LEU A 25 -29.11 0.78 -29.60
CA LEU A 25 -29.61 1.88 -28.77
C LEU A 25 -28.42 2.58 -28.15
N TYR A 26 -28.27 3.87 -28.41
CA TYR A 26 -27.26 4.73 -27.77
C TYR A 26 -27.87 5.42 -26.57
N CYS A 27 -27.36 5.14 -25.41
CA CYS A 27 -27.78 5.80 -24.18
C CYS A 27 -26.58 6.59 -23.60
N SER A 28 -26.77 7.86 -23.33
CA SER A 28 -25.68 8.71 -22.82
C SER A 28 -26.17 9.60 -21.70
N ARG A 29 -25.22 10.01 -20.87
CA ARG A 29 -25.35 11.10 -19.89
C ARG A 29 -24.55 12.29 -20.40
N SER A 30 -25.06 13.50 -20.19
CA SER A 30 -24.40 14.73 -20.65
C SER A 30 -22.91 14.78 -20.24
N GLY A 31 -22.01 14.98 -21.21
CA GLY A 31 -20.58 15.06 -21.01
C GLY A 31 -19.85 13.71 -20.86
N ARG A 32 -20.53 12.58 -21.07
CA ARG A 32 -19.95 11.22 -20.96
C ARG A 32 -20.05 10.45 -22.27
N SER A 33 -19.16 9.50 -22.50
CA SER A 33 -19.22 8.60 -23.65
C SER A 33 -20.45 7.71 -23.58
N PRO A 34 -21.17 7.51 -24.69
CA PRO A 34 -22.40 6.73 -24.71
C PRO A 34 -22.15 5.25 -24.39
N VAL A 35 -23.16 4.62 -23.81
CA VAL A 35 -23.28 3.17 -23.68
C VAL A 35 -24.16 2.67 -24.82
N CYS A 36 -23.71 1.66 -25.50
CA CYS A 36 -24.42 1.09 -26.64
C CYS A 36 -24.99 -0.28 -26.28
N ILE A 37 -26.28 -0.49 -26.53
CA ILE A 37 -26.92 -1.79 -26.43
C ILE A 37 -27.28 -2.27 -27.85
N ALA A 38 -26.65 -3.37 -28.27
CA ALA A 38 -26.93 -3.99 -29.56
C ALA A 38 -27.86 -5.19 -29.36
N VAL A 39 -28.95 -5.22 -30.14
CA VAL A 39 -29.94 -6.29 -30.10
C VAL A 39 -30.17 -6.81 -31.52
N ALA A 40 -30.39 -8.12 -31.71
CA ALA A 40 -30.79 -8.65 -32.99
C ALA A 40 -32.16 -8.05 -33.41
N LEU A 41 -32.25 -7.62 -34.65
CA LEU A 41 -33.47 -6.94 -35.14
C LEU A 41 -34.72 -7.81 -34.99
N GLU A 42 -34.57 -9.11 -35.17
CA GLU A 42 -35.66 -10.10 -35.02
C GLU A 42 -36.23 -10.15 -33.61
N ALA A 43 -35.42 -9.80 -32.58
CA ALA A 43 -35.82 -9.76 -31.17
C ALA A 43 -36.51 -8.44 -30.78
N LEU A 44 -36.54 -7.46 -31.67
CA LEU A 44 -37.06 -6.12 -31.40
C LEU A 44 -38.59 -6.06 -31.68
N GLN A 45 -39.40 -6.72 -30.85
CA GLN A 45 -40.85 -6.57 -30.88
C GLN A 45 -41.28 -5.31 -30.10
N ALA A 46 -42.38 -4.66 -30.53
CA ALA A 46 -42.83 -3.39 -29.97
C ALA A 46 -43.02 -3.38 -28.43
N ALA A 47 -43.46 -4.51 -27.85
CA ALA A 47 -43.61 -4.66 -26.40
C ALA A 47 -42.29 -4.74 -25.63
N GLN A 48 -41.15 -4.95 -26.29
CA GLN A 48 -39.83 -5.06 -25.69
C GLN A 48 -39.02 -3.75 -25.74
N HIS A 49 -39.50 -2.80 -26.53
CA HIS A 49 -38.84 -1.52 -26.76
C HIS A 49 -38.66 -0.72 -25.45
N ASP A 50 -39.71 -0.60 -24.65
CA ASP A 50 -39.67 0.11 -23.36
C ASP A 50 -38.74 -0.59 -22.36
N LEU A 51 -38.72 -1.91 -22.32
CA LEU A 51 -37.84 -2.70 -21.49
C LEU A 51 -36.37 -2.47 -21.89
N LEU A 52 -36.05 -2.44 -23.17
CA LEU A 52 -34.69 -2.21 -23.65
C LEU A 52 -34.23 -0.78 -23.37
N VAL A 53 -35.11 0.21 -23.45
CA VAL A 53 -34.83 1.59 -23.04
C VAL A 53 -34.55 1.65 -21.53
N GLN A 54 -35.34 0.98 -20.68
CA GLN A 54 -35.10 0.91 -19.25
C GLN A 54 -33.76 0.22 -18.92
N LEU A 55 -33.43 -0.87 -19.59
CA LEU A 55 -32.13 -1.53 -19.49
C LEU A 55 -31.00 -0.60 -19.93
N GLY A 56 -31.21 0.20 -20.97
CA GLY A 56 -30.27 1.22 -21.39
C GLY A 56 -29.98 2.27 -20.31
N TYR A 57 -31.02 2.77 -19.67
CA TYR A 57 -30.87 3.68 -18.53
C TYR A 57 -30.09 3.03 -17.37
N ALA A 58 -30.47 1.81 -17.00
CA ALA A 58 -29.79 1.07 -15.92
C ALA A 58 -28.31 0.80 -16.27
N ALA A 59 -28.03 0.43 -17.52
CA ALA A 59 -26.67 0.19 -18.00
C ALA A 59 -25.81 1.47 -17.97
N VAL A 60 -26.35 2.62 -18.39
CA VAL A 60 -25.64 3.91 -18.30
C VAL A 60 -25.30 4.25 -16.85
N LEU A 61 -26.26 4.12 -15.95
CA LEU A 61 -26.04 4.42 -14.53
C LEU A 61 -24.99 3.48 -13.91
N ALA A 62 -25.05 2.18 -14.23
CA ALA A 62 -24.07 1.20 -13.75
C ALA A 62 -22.66 1.48 -14.28
N VAL A 63 -22.52 1.75 -15.59
CA VAL A 63 -21.24 2.09 -16.23
C VAL A 63 -20.68 3.40 -15.67
N ASP A 64 -21.52 4.42 -15.48
CA ASP A 64 -21.06 5.70 -14.89
C ASP A 64 -20.62 5.52 -13.43
N SER A 65 -21.31 4.70 -12.65
CA SER A 65 -20.89 4.37 -11.29
C SER A 65 -19.53 3.67 -11.27
N LEU A 66 -19.33 2.67 -12.14
CA LEU A 66 -18.04 1.99 -12.28
C LEU A 66 -16.92 2.94 -12.73
N ARG A 67 -17.20 3.85 -13.68
CA ARG A 67 -16.22 4.84 -14.12
C ARG A 67 -15.81 5.78 -12.98
N LEU A 68 -16.77 6.28 -12.21
CA LEU A 68 -16.48 7.13 -11.05
C LEU A 68 -15.63 6.38 -10.02
N GLN A 69 -15.97 5.15 -9.71
CA GLN A 69 -15.17 4.32 -8.79
C GLN A 69 -13.74 4.10 -9.32
N LEU A 70 -13.57 3.86 -10.62
CA LEU A 70 -12.24 3.72 -11.22
C LEU A 70 -11.44 5.03 -11.22
N GLU A 71 -12.10 6.17 -11.45
CA GLU A 71 -11.47 7.49 -11.37
C GLU A 71 -11.03 7.80 -9.94
N GLU A 72 -11.89 7.56 -8.94
CA GLU A 72 -11.56 7.70 -7.50
C GLU A 72 -10.40 6.80 -7.11
N HIS A 73 -10.44 5.53 -7.47
CA HIS A 73 -9.36 4.58 -7.20
C HIS A 73 -8.03 5.03 -7.83
N ARG A 74 -8.06 5.49 -9.09
CA ARG A 74 -6.86 5.98 -9.77
C ARG A 74 -6.28 7.23 -9.10
N LEU A 75 -7.13 8.14 -8.66
CA LEU A 75 -6.70 9.33 -7.90
C LEU A 75 -6.11 8.93 -6.55
N ALA A 76 -6.76 8.01 -5.82
CA ALA A 76 -6.28 7.47 -4.56
C ALA A 76 -4.87 6.87 -4.71
N LEU A 77 -4.67 5.98 -5.68
CA LEU A 77 -3.35 5.38 -5.96
C LEU A 77 -2.29 6.42 -6.35
N THR A 78 -2.68 7.46 -7.09
CA THR A 78 -1.76 8.53 -7.49
C THR A 78 -1.32 9.34 -6.28
N LEU A 79 -2.25 9.69 -5.39
CA LEU A 79 -1.96 10.40 -4.14
C LEU A 79 -1.08 9.54 -3.23
N GLN A 80 -1.43 8.29 -3.00
CA GLN A 80 -0.68 7.36 -2.16
C GLN A 80 0.78 7.22 -2.62
N ARG A 81 1.00 7.03 -3.93
CA ARG A 81 2.35 6.98 -4.50
C ARG A 81 3.12 8.29 -4.32
N SER A 82 2.47 9.44 -4.41
CA SER A 82 3.12 10.74 -4.21
C SER A 82 3.53 10.98 -2.75
N PHE A 83 2.97 10.21 -1.81
CA PHE A 83 3.31 10.28 -0.40
C PHE A 83 4.48 9.37 0.00
N LEU A 84 4.96 8.50 -0.88
CA LEU A 84 6.11 7.65 -0.62
C LEU A 84 7.42 8.29 -1.12
N PRO A 85 8.60 7.86 -0.64
CA PRO A 85 9.88 8.35 -1.13
C PRO A 85 10.05 8.12 -2.63
N GLU A 86 10.33 9.16 -3.39
CA GLU A 86 10.57 9.05 -4.85
C GLU A 86 11.92 8.40 -5.18
N ARG A 87 12.90 8.55 -4.30
CA ARG A 87 14.25 8.03 -4.47
C ARG A 87 14.78 7.45 -3.17
N LEU A 88 15.48 6.35 -3.30
CA LEU A 88 16.21 5.75 -2.19
C LEU A 88 17.65 6.29 -2.21
N PRO A 89 18.27 6.55 -1.03
CA PRO A 89 19.66 6.96 -0.97
C PRO A 89 20.59 5.82 -1.40
N GLU A 90 21.69 6.18 -2.06
CA GLU A 90 22.74 5.26 -2.46
C GLU A 90 23.91 5.35 -1.48
N LEU A 91 24.07 4.34 -0.63
CA LEU A 91 25.14 4.29 0.35
C LEU A 91 26.16 3.19 -0.02
N PRO A 92 27.47 3.50 -0.02
CA PRO A 92 28.49 2.50 -0.31
C PRO A 92 28.42 1.29 0.61
N GLY A 93 28.33 0.09 0.03
CA GLY A 93 28.27 -1.17 0.78
C GLY A 93 26.90 -1.50 1.40
N LEU A 94 25.87 -0.73 1.11
CA LEU A 94 24.47 -1.03 1.47
C LEU A 94 23.62 -1.12 0.20
N GLN A 95 22.86 -2.18 0.11
CA GLN A 95 21.84 -2.37 -0.92
C GLN A 95 20.45 -2.19 -0.28
N ILE A 96 19.59 -1.42 -0.92
CA ILE A 96 18.22 -1.14 -0.44
C ILE A 96 17.25 -1.54 -1.53
N ALA A 97 16.23 -2.32 -1.18
CA ALA A 97 15.11 -2.62 -2.07
C ALA A 97 13.79 -2.38 -1.35
N VAL A 98 12.81 -1.87 -2.07
CA VAL A 98 11.48 -1.59 -1.54
C VAL A 98 10.41 -2.09 -2.51
N ARG A 99 9.33 -2.63 -1.97
CA ARG A 99 8.10 -2.88 -2.71
C ARG A 99 6.92 -2.32 -1.93
N TYR A 100 6.06 -1.65 -2.65
CA TYR A 100 4.79 -1.17 -2.13
C TYR A 100 3.68 -1.67 -3.07
N VAL A 101 2.76 -2.45 -2.51
CA VAL A 101 1.63 -3.03 -3.27
C VAL A 101 0.33 -2.55 -2.62
N PRO A 102 -0.44 -1.70 -3.30
CA PRO A 102 -1.73 -1.26 -2.78
C PRO A 102 -2.74 -2.40 -2.69
N ALA A 103 -3.68 -2.30 -1.76
CA ALA A 103 -4.78 -3.23 -1.61
C ALA A 103 -5.59 -3.41 -2.90
N ALA A 104 -5.95 -4.67 -3.22
CA ALA A 104 -6.50 -5.03 -4.54
C ALA A 104 -7.95 -4.57 -4.77
N ARG A 105 -8.72 -4.22 -3.74
CA ARG A 105 -10.20 -4.19 -3.84
C ARG A 105 -10.92 -2.90 -3.52
N ASN A 106 -10.26 -1.91 -2.92
CA ASN A 106 -10.95 -0.68 -2.53
C ASN A 106 -10.29 0.57 -3.13
N ALA A 107 -11.11 1.56 -3.46
CA ALA A 107 -10.66 2.91 -3.84
C ALA A 107 -10.09 3.70 -2.63
N GLU A 108 -9.81 3.02 -1.54
CA GLU A 108 -9.40 3.60 -0.28
C GLU A 108 -7.87 3.66 -0.23
N ILE A 109 -7.37 4.73 0.36
CA ILE A 109 -5.94 4.97 0.51
C ILE A 109 -5.53 4.33 1.84
N GLY A 110 -4.53 3.44 1.82
CA GLY A 110 -4.03 2.78 3.01
C GLY A 110 -3.20 3.67 3.93
N GLY A 111 -3.04 3.20 5.17
CA GLY A 111 -2.21 3.81 6.21
C GLY A 111 -0.74 3.41 6.15
N ASP A 112 -0.41 2.40 5.36
CA ASP A 112 0.93 1.84 5.22
C ASP A 112 1.92 2.83 4.62
N PHE A 113 3.11 2.88 5.20
CA PHE A 113 4.19 3.71 4.65
C PHE A 113 5.57 3.17 5.01
N TYR A 114 6.54 3.62 4.26
CA TYR A 114 7.94 3.49 4.60
C TYR A 114 8.65 4.83 4.44
N GLU A 115 9.78 4.98 5.13
CA GLU A 115 10.66 6.13 4.97
C GLU A 115 12.11 5.68 5.03
N VAL A 116 12.96 6.37 4.25
CA VAL A 116 14.39 6.14 4.22
C VAL A 116 15.08 7.49 4.21
N VAL A 117 15.79 7.82 5.29
CA VAL A 117 16.45 9.11 5.50
C VAL A 117 17.93 8.89 5.68
N GLU A 118 18.73 9.43 4.78
CA GLU A 118 20.18 9.52 5.00
C GLU A 118 20.47 10.60 6.04
N LEU A 119 21.28 10.23 7.02
CA LEU A 119 21.69 11.09 8.12
C LEU A 119 23.18 11.41 8.03
N ASP A 120 23.60 12.46 8.72
CA ASP A 120 25.01 12.84 8.79
C ASP A 120 25.91 11.72 9.32
N GLY A 121 27.13 11.63 8.80
CA GLY A 121 28.11 10.65 9.21
C GLY A 121 27.93 9.25 8.65
N GLY A 122 27.21 9.11 7.54
CA GLY A 122 26.98 7.82 6.86
C GLY A 122 26.01 6.92 7.63
N ARG A 123 25.11 7.51 8.39
CA ARG A 123 24.01 6.82 9.06
C ARG A 123 22.76 6.85 8.18
N LEU A 124 21.92 5.87 8.38
CA LEU A 124 20.63 5.74 7.69
C LEU A 124 19.54 5.47 8.71
N LEU A 125 18.46 6.24 8.67
CA LEU A 125 17.22 5.89 9.37
C LEU A 125 16.24 5.32 8.36
N VAL A 126 15.69 4.16 8.65
CA VAL A 126 14.56 3.59 7.94
C VAL A 126 13.38 3.40 8.87
N ALA A 127 12.20 3.54 8.32
CA ALA A 127 10.95 3.36 9.02
C ALA A 127 9.96 2.55 8.17
N VAL A 128 9.21 1.69 8.81
CA VAL A 128 8.00 1.07 8.26
C VAL A 128 6.91 1.22 9.31
N GLY A 129 5.72 1.63 8.89
CA GLY A 129 4.61 1.88 9.78
C GLY A 129 3.27 1.76 9.07
N ASP A 130 2.23 1.70 9.88
CA ASP A 130 0.85 1.65 9.46
C ASP A 130 -0.03 2.49 10.38
N VAL A 131 -0.85 3.35 9.80
CA VAL A 131 -1.88 4.14 10.50
C VAL A 131 -3.20 3.39 10.42
N ALA A 132 -3.79 3.11 11.58
CA ALA A 132 -5.02 2.33 11.68
C ALA A 132 -6.14 2.90 10.78
N GLY A 133 -6.68 2.05 9.90
CA GLY A 133 -7.75 2.37 8.97
C GLY A 133 -7.28 2.62 7.53
N HIS A 134 -8.25 2.60 6.61
CA HIS A 134 -8.05 2.67 5.16
C HIS A 134 -8.89 3.81 4.56
N SER A 135 -8.57 5.02 4.89
CA SER A 135 -9.31 6.21 4.46
C SER A 135 -8.36 7.36 4.09
N ILE A 136 -8.88 8.36 3.37
CA ILE A 136 -8.15 9.61 3.12
C ILE A 136 -7.67 10.24 4.45
N HIS A 137 -8.42 10.08 5.52
CA HIS A 137 -8.04 10.57 6.84
C HIS A 137 -6.80 9.82 7.38
N ALA A 138 -6.80 8.49 7.34
CA ALA A 138 -5.64 7.68 7.74
C ALA A 138 -4.39 8.05 6.92
N ALA A 139 -4.55 8.22 5.61
CA ALA A 139 -3.46 8.68 4.74
C ALA A 139 -2.96 10.10 5.10
N THR A 140 -3.85 11.01 5.53
CA THR A 140 -3.44 12.35 5.99
C THR A 140 -2.60 12.25 7.26
N VAL A 141 -3.04 11.45 8.24
CA VAL A 141 -2.27 11.19 9.48
C VAL A 141 -0.92 10.55 9.15
N MET A 142 -0.89 9.59 8.25
CA MET A 142 0.33 8.93 7.76
C MET A 142 1.33 9.95 7.20
N VAL A 143 0.87 10.86 6.32
CA VAL A 143 1.72 11.91 5.72
C VAL A 143 2.28 12.85 6.79
N GLU A 144 1.45 13.27 7.75
CA GLU A 144 1.89 14.14 8.85
C GLU A 144 2.94 13.44 9.74
N LEU A 145 2.70 12.19 10.13
CA LEU A 145 3.66 11.38 10.89
C LEU A 145 4.98 11.21 10.14
N ARG A 146 4.91 10.91 8.86
CA ARG A 146 6.08 10.72 8.01
C ARG A 146 6.90 12.00 7.88
N HIS A 147 6.26 13.15 7.67
CA HIS A 147 6.96 14.44 7.60
C HIS A 147 7.58 14.84 8.94
N ALA A 148 6.87 14.62 10.05
CA ALA A 148 7.38 14.86 11.40
C ALA A 148 8.58 13.95 11.70
N LEU A 149 8.50 12.66 11.34
CA LEU A 149 9.60 11.70 11.46
C LEU A 149 10.86 12.20 10.74
N ARG A 150 10.72 12.64 9.48
CA ARG A 150 11.85 13.18 8.71
C ARG A 150 12.48 14.40 9.38
N ALA A 151 11.64 15.31 9.88
CA ALA A 151 12.13 16.50 10.58
C ALA A 151 12.94 16.12 11.82
N PHE A 152 12.41 15.26 12.69
CA PHE A 152 13.10 14.80 13.90
C PHE A 152 14.37 14.01 13.58
N ALA A 153 14.34 13.17 12.53
CA ALA A 153 15.52 12.44 12.09
C ALA A 153 16.65 13.38 11.64
N VAL A 154 16.32 14.41 10.83
CA VAL A 154 17.31 15.41 10.36
C VAL A 154 17.82 16.29 11.50
N GLU A 155 17.00 16.56 12.53
CA GLU A 155 17.44 17.23 13.76
C GLU A 155 18.38 16.37 14.59
N GLY A 156 18.51 15.06 14.29
CA GLY A 156 19.44 14.15 14.94
C GLY A 156 18.89 13.43 16.18
N HIS A 157 17.56 13.43 16.35
CA HIS A 157 16.94 12.64 17.41
C HIS A 157 17.19 11.14 17.21
N ALA A 158 17.49 10.44 18.29
CA ALA A 158 17.59 8.98 18.29
C ALA A 158 16.22 8.32 18.02
N PRO A 159 16.15 7.05 17.55
CA PRO A 159 14.89 6.39 17.23
C PRO A 159 13.84 6.42 18.34
N ALA A 160 14.24 6.18 19.60
CA ALA A 160 13.31 6.23 20.73
C ALA A 160 12.78 7.65 20.98
N GLU A 161 13.64 8.66 20.91
CA GLU A 161 13.24 10.06 21.04
C GLU A 161 12.31 10.48 19.91
N THR A 162 12.60 10.05 18.67
CA THR A 162 11.73 10.29 17.51
C THR A 162 10.33 9.72 17.75
N LEU A 163 10.22 8.48 18.26
CA LEU A 163 8.92 7.90 18.60
C LEU A 163 8.19 8.68 19.70
N ASP A 164 8.90 9.21 20.68
CA ASP A 164 8.32 10.01 21.76
C ASP A 164 7.80 11.38 21.24
N GLN A 165 8.50 11.99 20.30
CA GLN A 165 8.02 13.20 19.62
C GLN A 165 6.79 12.91 18.76
N LEU A 166 6.81 11.84 17.98
CA LEU A 166 5.66 11.40 17.18
C LEU A 166 4.45 11.07 18.05
N GLN A 167 4.67 10.46 19.22
CA GLN A 167 3.61 10.23 20.21
C GLN A 167 2.95 11.54 20.67
N ARG A 168 3.74 12.61 20.85
CA ARG A 168 3.20 13.94 21.22
C ARG A 168 2.40 14.55 20.08
N VAL A 169 2.86 14.40 18.83
CA VAL A 169 2.13 14.82 17.63
C VAL A 169 0.77 14.10 17.57
N MET A 170 0.77 12.76 17.69
CA MET A 170 -0.47 11.97 17.70
C MET A 170 -1.43 12.42 18.80
N GLN A 171 -0.95 12.57 20.03
CA GLN A 171 -1.78 12.96 21.16
C GLN A 171 -2.38 14.36 21.02
N HIS A 172 -1.69 15.27 20.35
CA HIS A 172 -2.12 16.66 20.22
C HIS A 172 -3.06 16.85 19.03
N PHE A 173 -2.74 16.29 17.87
CA PHE A 173 -3.45 16.53 16.63
C PHE A 173 -4.43 15.40 16.26
N HIS A 174 -4.13 14.17 16.68
CA HIS A 174 -4.89 12.96 16.33
C HIS A 174 -5.19 12.10 17.57
N PRO A 175 -5.89 12.63 18.58
CA PRO A 175 -6.03 11.98 19.90
C PRO A 175 -6.85 10.67 19.88
N THR A 176 -7.56 10.38 18.79
CA THR A 176 -8.38 9.17 18.60
C THR A 176 -7.73 8.15 17.66
N GLU A 177 -6.62 8.52 17.03
CA GLU A 177 -5.96 7.70 16.04
C GLU A 177 -4.83 6.88 16.66
N PHE A 178 -4.52 5.77 16.00
CA PHE A 178 -3.42 4.88 16.39
C PHE A 178 -2.56 4.58 15.17
N ALA A 179 -1.27 4.36 15.43
CA ALA A 179 -0.35 3.91 14.39
C ALA A 179 0.67 2.95 14.97
N THR A 180 1.09 1.99 14.14
CA THR A 180 2.26 1.18 14.39
C THR A 180 3.46 1.75 13.65
N LEU A 181 4.66 1.64 14.23
CA LEU A 181 5.87 2.18 13.61
C LEU A 181 7.10 1.47 14.13
N CYS A 182 7.96 1.00 13.24
CA CYS A 182 9.29 0.51 13.57
C CYS A 182 10.35 1.42 12.95
N LEU A 183 11.25 1.95 13.78
CA LEU A 183 12.39 2.76 13.37
C LEU A 183 13.67 1.96 13.52
N VAL A 184 14.48 1.93 12.47
CA VAL A 184 15.80 1.28 12.45
C VAL A 184 16.83 2.29 11.98
N GLU A 185 17.71 2.72 12.89
CA GLU A 185 18.86 3.54 12.55
C GLU A 185 20.09 2.65 12.38
N LEU A 186 20.75 2.75 11.25
CA LEU A 186 21.98 2.03 10.92
C LEU A 186 23.17 2.99 11.01
N ASP A 187 24.20 2.61 11.75
CA ASP A 187 25.55 3.19 11.70
C ASP A 187 26.46 2.20 10.94
N LEU A 188 26.63 2.44 9.65
CA LEU A 188 27.41 1.54 8.78
C LEU A 188 28.89 1.56 9.13
N GLY A 189 29.40 2.66 9.68
CA GLY A 189 30.80 2.79 10.09
C GLY A 189 31.12 1.96 11.33
N ARG A 190 30.18 1.88 12.28
CA ARG A 190 30.30 1.11 13.52
C ARG A 190 29.71 -0.28 13.45
N ASN A 191 28.97 -0.57 12.38
CA ASN A 191 28.21 -1.82 12.20
C ASN A 191 27.21 -2.08 13.34
N VAL A 192 26.51 -1.03 13.76
CA VAL A 192 25.53 -1.06 14.84
C VAL A 192 24.20 -0.55 14.33
N THR A 193 23.13 -1.17 14.79
CA THR A 193 21.77 -0.67 14.57
C THR A 193 21.09 -0.34 15.89
N ARG A 194 20.30 0.74 15.90
CA ARG A 194 19.42 1.14 16.99
C ARG A 194 17.99 0.99 16.51
N ILE A 195 17.17 0.32 17.29
CA ILE A 195 15.79 -0.01 16.89
C ILE A 195 14.82 0.46 17.97
N ALA A 196 13.83 1.22 17.58
CA ALA A 196 12.70 1.59 18.42
C ALA A 196 11.41 1.13 17.76
N ASN A 197 10.52 0.52 18.53
CA ASN A 197 9.29 -0.08 18.02
C ASN A 197 8.06 0.47 18.74
N ALA A 198 7.05 0.80 18.00
CA ALA A 198 5.75 1.28 18.45
C ALA A 198 4.63 0.35 17.99
N GLY A 199 4.62 -0.90 18.46
CA GLY A 199 3.56 -1.88 18.16
C GLY A 199 3.60 -2.45 16.76
N HIS A 200 4.64 -2.18 16.00
CA HIS A 200 4.81 -2.70 14.65
C HIS A 200 5.47 -4.09 14.66
N LEU A 201 5.41 -4.81 13.53
CA LEU A 201 6.12 -6.06 13.35
C LEU A 201 7.63 -5.88 13.58
N PRO A 202 8.28 -6.79 14.28
CA PRO A 202 9.72 -6.70 14.53
C PRO A 202 10.50 -6.93 13.23
N PRO A 203 11.65 -6.25 13.05
CA PRO A 203 12.52 -6.49 11.92
C PRO A 203 13.04 -7.93 11.90
N LEU A 204 13.09 -8.54 10.73
CA LEU A 204 13.67 -9.87 10.51
C LEU A 204 15.13 -9.70 10.10
N LEU A 205 16.05 -10.11 10.96
CA LEU A 205 17.49 -10.18 10.66
C LEU A 205 17.77 -11.49 9.93
N VAL A 206 18.38 -11.38 8.76
CA VAL A 206 18.77 -12.51 7.90
C VAL A 206 20.28 -12.53 7.78
N GLU A 207 20.88 -13.62 8.18
CA GLU A 207 22.30 -13.93 8.07
C GLU A 207 22.53 -15.03 7.03
N PRO A 208 23.75 -15.30 6.59
CA PRO A 208 24.01 -16.36 5.62
C PRO A 208 23.45 -17.73 5.97
N THR A 209 23.34 -18.05 7.27
CA THR A 209 22.92 -19.37 7.79
C THR A 209 21.69 -19.33 8.69
N SER A 210 21.17 -18.15 9.02
CA SER A 210 20.05 -18.03 9.95
C SER A 210 19.14 -16.85 9.60
N ALA A 211 17.90 -16.93 10.07
CA ALA A 211 16.97 -15.80 10.05
C ALA A 211 16.17 -15.78 11.35
N ALA A 212 16.12 -14.64 12.01
CA ALA A 212 15.42 -14.46 13.27
C ALA A 212 14.82 -13.06 13.41
N TYR A 213 13.64 -12.96 13.97
CA TYR A 213 13.07 -11.68 14.36
C TYR A 213 13.81 -11.08 15.53
N LEU A 214 14.13 -9.79 15.44
CA LEU A 214 14.77 -9.07 16.54
C LEU A 214 13.75 -8.86 17.67
N PRO A 215 14.16 -9.07 18.94
CA PRO A 215 13.23 -9.02 20.08
C PRO A 215 12.93 -7.56 20.49
N VAL A 216 12.28 -6.81 19.61
CA VAL A 216 11.90 -5.41 19.83
C VAL A 216 10.38 -5.29 19.90
N HIS A 217 9.89 -4.49 20.83
CA HIS A 217 8.46 -4.27 21.05
C HIS A 217 8.20 -2.91 21.69
N GLY A 218 6.97 -2.45 21.65
CA GLY A 218 6.54 -1.22 22.30
C GLY A 218 5.05 -0.96 22.08
N PRO A 219 4.44 -0.04 22.83
CA PRO A 219 3.05 0.33 22.61
C PRO A 219 2.90 1.13 21.31
N MET A 220 1.79 0.94 20.61
CA MET A 220 1.42 1.72 19.44
C MET A 220 1.44 3.24 19.75
N LEU A 221 1.70 4.05 18.73
CA LEU A 221 1.46 5.48 18.79
C LEU A 221 -0.03 5.75 19.02
N GLY A 222 -0.37 6.80 19.77
CA GLY A 222 -1.72 7.08 20.24
C GLY A 222 -2.03 6.51 21.63
N LEU A 223 -1.46 5.36 22.00
CA LEU A 223 -1.63 4.80 23.35
C LEU A 223 -0.80 5.57 24.39
N ARG A 224 -1.44 5.92 25.52
CA ARG A 224 -0.77 6.59 26.66
C ARG A 224 -0.04 5.58 27.55
N ARG A 225 1.02 4.97 27.03
CA ARG A 225 1.84 4.01 27.75
C ARG A 225 3.32 4.38 27.64
N GLN A 226 4.09 4.05 28.68
CA GLN A 226 5.54 4.23 28.65
C GLN A 226 6.15 3.28 27.61
N ARG A 227 7.06 3.82 26.82
CA ARG A 227 7.78 3.07 25.78
C ARG A 227 9.07 2.49 26.36
N PRO A 228 9.45 1.27 25.96
CA PRO A 228 10.77 0.74 26.30
C PRO A 228 11.87 1.57 25.62
N PRO A 229 13.10 1.57 26.15
CA PRO A 229 14.24 2.18 25.47
C PRO A 229 14.49 1.47 24.13
N GLU A 230 15.24 2.14 23.26
CA GLU A 230 15.68 1.53 22.00
C GLU A 230 16.57 0.31 22.26
N THR A 231 16.49 -0.65 21.35
CA THR A 231 17.35 -1.84 21.36
C THR A 231 18.56 -1.57 20.47
N VAL A 232 19.76 -1.80 21.00
CA VAL A 232 21.01 -1.66 20.25
C VAL A 232 21.52 -3.05 19.89
N VAL A 233 21.76 -3.29 18.61
CA VAL A 233 22.23 -4.57 18.07
C VAL A 233 23.51 -4.34 17.28
N THR A 234 24.56 -5.10 17.58
CA THR A 234 25.75 -5.19 16.71
C THR A 234 25.45 -6.15 15.57
N LEU A 235 25.55 -5.67 14.34
CA LEU A 235 25.28 -6.48 13.17
C LEU A 235 26.51 -7.32 12.78
N PRO A 236 26.34 -8.53 12.23
CA PRO A 236 27.44 -9.30 11.67
C PRO A 236 28.08 -8.60 10.46
N SER A 237 29.14 -9.17 9.88
CA SER A 237 29.80 -8.57 8.72
C SER A 237 28.91 -8.56 7.47
N SER A 238 28.10 -9.60 7.32
CA SER A 238 27.14 -9.75 6.22
C SER A 238 25.76 -10.04 6.78
N TRP A 239 24.79 -9.24 6.38
CA TRP A 239 23.42 -9.30 6.93
C TRP A 239 22.40 -8.73 5.93
N ALA A 240 21.14 -9.09 6.13
CA ALA A 240 20.01 -8.36 5.59
C ALA A 240 18.99 -8.11 6.73
N ILE A 241 18.28 -6.99 6.66
CA ILE A 241 17.15 -6.67 7.51
C ILE A 241 15.93 -6.52 6.62
N VAL A 242 14.87 -7.23 6.97
CA VAL A 242 13.58 -7.17 6.29
C VAL A 242 12.55 -6.55 7.23
N LEU A 243 11.90 -5.50 6.78
CA LEU A 243 10.76 -4.86 7.47
C LEU A 243 9.54 -4.98 6.56
N VAL A 244 8.41 -5.31 7.15
CA VAL A 244 7.15 -5.52 6.42
C VAL A 244 5.97 -4.99 7.23
N THR A 245 4.92 -4.57 6.56
CA THR A 245 3.61 -4.36 7.17
C THR A 245 2.84 -5.67 7.25
N ASP A 246 1.83 -5.74 8.09
CA ASP A 246 1.04 -6.95 8.34
C ASP A 246 0.30 -7.46 7.10
N GLY A 247 -0.08 -6.55 6.17
CA GLY A 247 -0.67 -6.92 4.89
C GLY A 247 0.13 -7.96 4.09
N LEU A 248 1.47 -8.06 4.28
CA LEU A 248 2.25 -9.12 3.64
C LEU A 248 2.03 -10.50 4.29
N VAL A 249 1.94 -10.56 5.60
CA VAL A 249 1.99 -11.80 6.40
C VAL A 249 0.63 -12.23 6.91
N GLU A 250 -0.33 -11.33 7.02
CA GLU A 250 -1.70 -11.61 7.47
C GLU A 250 -2.68 -11.62 6.32
N ASP A 251 -3.67 -12.50 6.38
CA ASP A 251 -4.82 -12.50 5.51
C ASP A 251 -6.03 -13.20 6.21
N ARG A 252 -7.12 -13.41 5.49
CA ARG A 252 -8.34 -14.02 6.03
C ARG A 252 -8.17 -15.47 6.49
N VAL A 253 -7.10 -16.13 6.09
CA VAL A 253 -6.84 -17.57 6.32
C VAL A 253 -5.63 -17.78 7.21
N THR A 254 -4.62 -16.91 7.08
CA THR A 254 -3.33 -17.02 7.77
C THR A 254 -3.29 -15.98 8.89
N ASP A 255 -3.16 -16.44 10.13
CA ASP A 255 -2.92 -15.56 11.27
C ASP A 255 -1.49 -14.98 11.25
N LEU A 256 -1.31 -13.87 11.98
CA LEU A 256 -0.07 -13.13 12.00
C LEU A 256 1.16 -13.98 12.38
N ASP A 257 1.06 -14.81 13.40
CA ASP A 257 2.20 -15.62 13.87
C ASP A 257 2.60 -16.66 12.83
N SER A 258 1.62 -17.32 12.22
CA SER A 258 1.84 -18.28 11.13
C SER A 258 2.44 -17.60 9.89
N GLY A 259 1.97 -16.42 9.53
CA GLY A 259 2.47 -15.65 8.41
C GLY A 259 3.90 -15.17 8.63
N MET A 260 4.21 -14.70 9.82
CA MET A 260 5.58 -14.31 10.21
C MET A 260 6.56 -15.50 10.12
N GLU A 261 6.16 -16.68 10.57
CA GLU A 261 6.99 -17.89 10.48
C GLU A 261 7.19 -18.34 9.01
N GLN A 262 6.14 -18.23 8.19
CA GLN A 262 6.25 -18.50 6.75
C GLN A 262 7.19 -17.51 6.06
N LEU A 263 7.13 -16.22 6.40
CA LEU A 263 8.06 -15.20 5.89
C LEU A 263 9.49 -15.52 6.31
N ARG A 264 9.72 -15.82 7.61
CA ARG A 264 11.03 -16.21 8.14
C ARG A 264 11.62 -17.41 7.41
N ALA A 265 10.80 -18.40 7.08
CA ALA A 265 11.22 -19.60 6.34
C ALA A 265 11.46 -19.34 4.84
N ALA A 266 10.92 -18.27 4.28
CA ALA A 266 11.00 -17.94 2.86
C ALA A 266 12.19 -17.05 2.50
N VAL A 267 12.73 -16.29 3.47
CA VAL A 267 13.86 -15.39 3.22
C VAL A 267 15.16 -16.18 3.00
N SER A 268 15.98 -15.67 2.10
CA SER A 268 17.28 -16.27 1.80
C SER A 268 18.33 -15.19 1.58
N PHE A 269 19.45 -15.28 2.29
CA PHE A 269 20.59 -14.39 2.11
C PHE A 269 21.27 -14.55 0.74
N GLN A 270 21.09 -15.68 0.07
CA GLN A 270 21.70 -15.97 -1.23
C GLN A 270 21.09 -15.16 -2.39
N MET A 271 19.87 -14.68 -2.21
CA MET A 271 19.19 -13.86 -3.21
C MET A 271 19.61 -12.39 -3.06
N GLY A 272 19.76 -11.68 -4.18
CA GLY A 272 19.88 -10.22 -4.18
C GLY A 272 18.63 -9.55 -3.62
N PRO A 273 18.73 -8.31 -3.08
CA PRO A 273 17.59 -7.66 -2.40
C PRO A 273 16.39 -7.48 -3.34
N GLU A 274 16.58 -7.05 -4.57
CA GLU A 274 15.50 -6.90 -5.56
C GLU A 274 14.81 -8.23 -5.85
N GLN A 275 15.62 -9.29 -6.11
CA GLN A 275 15.08 -10.62 -6.39
C GLN A 275 14.33 -11.21 -5.19
N LEU A 276 14.83 -10.99 -3.98
CA LEU A 276 14.15 -11.45 -2.76
C LEU A 276 12.83 -10.71 -2.56
N CYS A 277 12.81 -9.39 -2.72
CA CYS A 277 11.58 -8.61 -2.66
C CYS A 277 10.55 -9.10 -3.67
N ASP A 278 10.95 -9.30 -4.93
CA ASP A 278 10.04 -9.80 -5.97
C ASP A 278 9.50 -11.21 -5.65
N ALA A 279 10.35 -12.09 -5.16
CA ALA A 279 9.95 -13.44 -4.74
C ALA A 279 8.96 -13.41 -3.57
N LEU A 280 9.18 -12.55 -2.57
CA LEU A 280 8.29 -12.40 -1.42
C LEU A 280 6.94 -11.82 -1.83
N ILE A 281 6.92 -10.77 -2.66
CA ILE A 281 5.68 -10.21 -3.18
C ILE A 281 4.93 -11.23 -4.06
N HIS A 282 5.62 -11.97 -4.90
CA HIS A 282 4.98 -13.02 -5.71
C HIS A 282 4.36 -14.12 -4.84
N ARG A 283 5.01 -14.47 -3.73
CA ARG A 283 4.54 -15.56 -2.86
C ARG A 283 3.44 -15.13 -1.88
N PHE A 284 3.56 -13.94 -1.30
CA PHE A 284 2.73 -13.49 -0.19
C PHE A 284 1.88 -12.25 -0.49
N GLY A 285 2.25 -11.43 -1.47
CA GLY A 285 1.65 -10.11 -1.73
C GLY A 285 0.53 -10.10 -2.77
N GLN A 286 0.07 -11.27 -3.27
CA GLN A 286 -0.98 -11.34 -4.30
C GLN A 286 -2.38 -11.24 -3.67
N ASP A 287 -3.27 -10.44 -4.30
CA ASP A 287 -4.69 -10.30 -3.94
C ASP A 287 -4.96 -9.98 -2.45
N LYS A 288 -4.06 -9.22 -1.83
CA LYS A 288 -4.18 -8.85 -0.42
C LYS A 288 -5.33 -7.89 -0.16
N PRO A 289 -6.01 -8.03 1.00
CA PRO A 289 -7.09 -7.12 1.40
C PRO A 289 -6.57 -5.77 1.88
N ASP A 290 -5.31 -5.71 2.31
CA ASP A 290 -4.61 -4.54 2.82
C ASP A 290 -3.38 -4.18 2.00
N ASP A 291 -2.87 -2.99 2.19
CA ASP A 291 -1.63 -2.53 1.58
C ASP A 291 -0.44 -3.38 2.05
N VAL A 292 0.59 -3.43 1.26
CA VAL A 292 1.83 -4.14 1.60
C VAL A 292 3.00 -3.20 1.40
N ALA A 293 3.73 -2.90 2.47
CA ALA A 293 5.05 -2.30 2.40
C ALA A 293 6.12 -3.34 2.79
N LEU A 294 7.11 -3.50 1.94
CA LEU A 294 8.26 -4.36 2.16
C LEU A 294 9.53 -3.56 1.91
N LEU A 295 10.38 -3.45 2.92
CA LEU A 295 11.67 -2.78 2.84
C LEU A 295 12.77 -3.76 3.22
N LEU A 296 13.78 -3.87 2.39
CA LEU A 296 14.92 -4.75 2.56
C LEU A 296 16.22 -3.96 2.49
N LEU A 297 17.05 -4.12 3.52
CA LEU A 297 18.40 -3.58 3.59
C LEU A 297 19.37 -4.76 3.59
N ARG A 298 20.46 -4.69 2.82
CA ARG A 298 21.46 -5.76 2.77
C ARG A 298 22.86 -5.20 2.72
N ARG A 299 23.70 -5.73 3.59
CA ARG A 299 25.17 -5.62 3.53
C ARG A 299 25.74 -7.00 3.13
N PRO A 300 26.33 -7.12 1.92
CA PRO A 300 26.83 -8.40 1.40
C PRO A 300 28.05 -8.93 2.13
#